data_29686e48adc087a2e46c0d5974bb1a13
#
_entry.id   29686e48adc087a2e46c0d5974bb1a13
#
_cell.length_a   1.000
_cell.length_b   1.000
_cell.length_c   1.000
_cell.angle_alpha   90.00
_cell.angle_beta   90.00
_cell.angle_gamma   90.00
#
_symmetry.space_group_name_H-M   'P 1'
#
loop_
_entity.id
_entity.type
_entity.pdbx_description
1 polymer ?
#
loop_
_entity_poly.entity_id
_entity_poly.type
_entity_poly.pdbx_seq_one_letter_code
_entity_poly.pdbx_strand_id
1 'polypeptide(L)'
;MDPTRIVEEFPAPSFRGAQQQALRDIRAAFEAGNEVVLVRAPTGSGKSLLARAIAGCARRDGEGAPSRPTSAYYTTPQVSQLDDVAGDELLDDLSVIRGKPNYTCILPGETSTPVNRAPCSRERGFDCPVKHRCPYFSDRAIASNQPIAAMTLAYFMQTAGSEIFGERDVVVVDEAHGLAEWAEMYATIELSPSSVPVWDSCRPPDIGSLSDVEPYAERLLDTCSRRQEELRGRVELTEAEAEERDRLAEL
;
A
#
# COMPACT_ATOMS: atom_id res chain seq x y z
N MET A 1 2.49 3.69 21.43
CA MET A 1 2.66 5.14 21.15
C MET A 1 2.72 5.93 22.46
N ASP A 2 3.59 6.91 22.58
CA ASP A 2 3.62 7.85 23.74
C ASP A 2 3.09 9.23 23.30
N PRO A 3 1.83 9.57 23.58
CA PRO A 3 1.23 10.83 23.16
C PRO A 3 1.91 12.07 23.74
N THR A 4 2.63 11.95 24.86
CA THR A 4 3.27 13.10 25.51
C THR A 4 4.33 13.75 24.62
N ARG A 5 4.93 13.00 23.72
CA ARG A 5 6.00 13.43 22.80
C ARG A 5 5.49 14.12 21.54
N ILE A 6 4.18 14.10 21.22
CA ILE A 6 3.64 14.59 19.94
C ILE A 6 4.12 16.01 19.60
N VAL A 7 4.16 16.92 20.59
CA VAL A 7 4.57 18.29 20.37
C VAL A 7 6.07 18.43 20.13
N GLU A 8 6.86 17.58 20.78
CA GLU A 8 8.34 17.53 20.69
C GLU A 8 8.82 16.95 19.36
N GLU A 9 8.05 16.01 18.80
CA GLU A 9 8.34 15.37 17.52
C GLU A 9 7.99 16.24 16.29
N PHE A 10 7.57 17.50 16.49
CA PHE A 10 7.27 18.39 15.37
C PHE A 10 8.56 18.71 14.57
N PRO A 11 8.59 18.44 13.25
CA PRO A 11 9.85 18.44 12.51
C PRO A 11 10.38 19.82 12.15
N ALA A 12 9.56 20.87 12.18
CA ALA A 12 10.00 22.20 11.85
C ALA A 12 10.53 22.97 13.08
N PRO A 13 11.46 23.91 12.91
CA PRO A 13 12.06 24.66 14.03
C PRO A 13 11.09 25.59 14.74
N SER A 14 9.95 25.88 14.15
CA SER A 14 8.90 26.72 14.76
C SER A 14 7.51 26.35 14.25
N PHE A 15 6.52 26.57 15.08
CA PHE A 15 5.10 26.38 14.73
C PHE A 15 4.56 27.58 13.95
N ARG A 16 3.62 27.34 13.05
CA ARG A 16 2.87 28.38 12.33
C ARG A 16 1.38 28.28 12.68
N GLY A 17 0.73 29.43 12.86
CA GLY A 17 -0.71 29.47 13.14
C GLY A 17 -1.13 28.58 14.30
N ALA A 18 -2.09 27.70 14.07
CA ALA A 18 -2.68 26.81 15.07
C ALA A 18 -1.97 25.45 15.22
N GLN A 19 -0.82 25.20 14.60
CA GLN A 19 -0.17 23.89 14.58
C GLN A 19 0.12 23.34 15.99
N GLN A 20 0.71 24.18 16.86
CA GLN A 20 1.00 23.77 18.22
C GLN A 20 -0.26 23.42 19.02
N GLN A 21 -1.33 24.22 18.84
CA GLN A 21 -2.59 23.95 19.51
C GLN A 21 -3.21 22.65 18.99
N ALA A 22 -3.20 22.42 17.67
CA ALA A 22 -3.69 21.20 17.07
C ALA A 22 -2.96 19.96 17.62
N LEU A 23 -1.63 20.00 17.75
CA LEU A 23 -0.86 18.90 18.33
C LEU A 23 -1.20 18.65 19.81
N ARG A 24 -1.45 19.73 20.59
CA ARG A 24 -1.91 19.58 21.98
C ARG A 24 -3.29 18.95 22.07
N ASP A 25 -4.21 19.34 21.19
CA ASP A 25 -5.56 18.80 21.14
C ASP A 25 -5.54 17.31 20.74
N ILE A 26 -4.72 16.95 19.73
CA ILE A 26 -4.49 15.55 19.32
C ILE A 26 -3.90 14.74 20.47
N ARG A 27 -2.90 15.29 21.15
CA ARG A 27 -2.32 14.68 22.35
C ARG A 27 -3.37 14.38 23.41
N ALA A 28 -4.17 15.39 23.77
CA ALA A 28 -5.21 15.25 24.77
C ALA A 28 -6.25 14.20 24.38
N ALA A 29 -6.59 14.10 23.09
CA ALA A 29 -7.50 13.08 22.59
C ALA A 29 -6.94 11.66 22.78
N PHE A 30 -5.67 11.42 22.48
CA PHE A 30 -5.03 10.12 22.70
C PHE A 30 -4.85 9.80 24.19
N GLU A 31 -4.49 10.79 25.03
CA GLU A 31 -4.39 10.63 26.48
C GLU A 31 -5.75 10.30 27.12
N ALA A 32 -6.85 10.75 26.51
CA ALA A 32 -8.21 10.39 26.91
C ALA A 32 -8.64 8.97 26.47
N GLY A 33 -7.76 8.22 25.81
CA GLY A 33 -8.02 6.85 25.39
C GLY A 33 -8.72 6.70 24.03
N ASN A 34 -8.79 7.78 23.22
CA ASN A 34 -9.33 7.64 21.87
C ASN A 34 -8.32 6.91 20.97
N GLU A 35 -8.81 5.91 20.25
CA GLU A 35 -8.00 5.15 19.28
C GLU A 35 -7.95 5.83 17.90
N VAL A 36 -8.92 6.67 17.58
CA VAL A 36 -9.06 7.39 16.32
C VAL A 36 -9.21 8.87 16.57
N VAL A 37 -8.38 9.68 15.90
CA VAL A 37 -8.44 11.14 15.97
C VAL A 37 -8.56 11.70 14.55
N LEU A 38 -9.63 12.44 14.28
CA LEU A 38 -9.85 13.11 12.99
C LEU A 38 -9.41 14.57 13.09
N VAL A 39 -8.49 14.96 12.22
CA VAL A 39 -7.96 16.33 12.15
C VAL A 39 -8.46 17.02 10.88
N ARG A 40 -9.27 18.06 11.06
CA ARG A 40 -9.70 18.91 9.94
C ARG A 40 -8.91 20.21 9.93
N ALA A 41 -8.14 20.40 8.88
CA ALA A 41 -7.31 21.60 8.72
C ALA A 41 -7.31 22.07 7.25
N PRO A 42 -7.21 23.38 6.99
CA PRO A 42 -7.19 23.91 5.63
C PRO A 42 -5.92 23.49 4.87
N THR A 43 -5.97 23.57 3.54
CA THR A 43 -4.78 23.36 2.70
C THR A 43 -3.68 24.37 3.07
N GLY A 44 -2.43 23.92 3.07
CA GLY A 44 -1.28 24.76 3.45
C GLY A 44 -1.08 24.97 4.95
N SER A 45 -1.92 24.37 5.81
CA SER A 45 -1.74 24.45 7.27
C SER A 45 -0.58 23.60 7.81
N GLY A 46 0.05 22.78 6.96
CA GLY A 46 1.12 21.87 7.35
C GLY A 46 0.61 20.57 7.96
N LYS A 47 -0.49 20.02 7.44
CA LYS A 47 -1.05 18.71 7.87
C LYS A 47 0.01 17.60 7.87
N SER A 48 0.86 17.54 6.82
CA SER A 48 1.92 16.55 6.72
C SER A 48 2.93 16.62 7.85
N LEU A 49 3.26 17.83 8.33
CA LEU A 49 4.14 18.03 9.50
C LEU A 49 3.47 17.59 10.81
N LEU A 50 2.15 17.85 10.95
CA LEU A 50 1.39 17.32 12.10
C LEU A 50 1.33 15.79 12.06
N ALA A 51 1.07 15.23 10.89
CA ALA A 51 1.04 13.79 10.66
C ALA A 51 2.38 13.11 10.97
N ARG A 52 3.50 13.73 10.54
CA ARG A 52 4.84 13.25 10.87
C ARG A 52 5.11 13.32 12.39
N ALA A 53 4.71 14.37 13.06
CA ALA A 53 4.87 14.48 14.52
C ALA A 53 4.12 13.35 15.26
N ILE A 54 2.91 13.00 14.81
CA ILE A 54 2.14 11.88 15.36
C ILE A 54 2.86 10.53 15.08
N ALA A 55 3.31 10.34 13.85
CA ALA A 55 4.05 9.14 13.47
C ALA A 55 5.36 9.00 14.25
N GLY A 56 6.07 10.09 14.47
CA GLY A 56 7.31 10.12 15.25
C GLY A 56 7.13 9.71 16.71
N CYS A 57 6.01 10.12 17.33
CA CYS A 57 5.76 9.76 18.74
C CYS A 57 5.42 8.28 18.97
N ALA A 58 5.12 7.54 17.91
CA ALA A 58 4.95 6.09 17.99
C ALA A 58 6.31 5.36 18.16
N ARG A 59 7.41 6.02 17.86
CA ARG A 59 8.76 5.47 17.99
C ARG A 59 9.08 5.13 19.44
N ARG A 60 9.48 3.89 19.68
CA ARG A 60 9.90 3.42 20.99
C ARG A 60 11.43 3.46 21.08
N ASP A 61 11.95 4.41 21.85
CA ASP A 61 13.36 4.46 22.20
C ASP A 61 13.53 3.89 23.62
N GLY A 62 14.48 3.00 23.85
CA GLY A 62 14.84 2.55 25.19
C GLY A 62 15.09 1.04 25.36
N GLU A 63 15.45 0.62 26.59
CA GLU A 63 15.61 -0.79 26.95
C GLU A 63 14.28 -1.55 26.77
N GLY A 64 14.30 -2.58 25.95
CA GLY A 64 13.11 -3.36 25.59
C GLY A 64 12.40 -2.90 24.32
N ALA A 65 12.95 -1.91 23.60
CA ALA A 65 12.48 -1.57 22.27
C ALA A 65 12.57 -2.81 21.35
N PRO A 66 11.57 -3.03 20.48
CA PRO A 66 11.61 -4.15 19.54
C PRO A 66 12.85 -4.04 18.66
N SER A 67 13.41 -5.17 18.25
CA SER A 67 14.58 -5.26 17.37
C SER A 67 14.38 -4.53 16.01
N ARG A 68 13.14 -4.21 15.66
CA ARG A 68 12.76 -3.33 14.55
C ARG A 68 12.05 -2.10 15.13
N PRO A 69 12.59 -0.90 14.95
CA PRO A 69 11.96 0.35 15.43
C PRO A 69 10.79 0.78 14.51
N THR A 70 9.92 -0.16 14.14
CA THR A 70 8.75 0.12 13.33
C THR A 70 7.70 0.82 14.18
N SER A 71 7.25 1.99 13.77
CA SER A 71 6.38 2.83 14.59
C SER A 71 5.09 3.22 13.90
N ALA A 72 5.15 3.66 12.64
CA ALA A 72 3.99 4.18 11.95
C ALA A 72 3.96 3.84 10.46
N TYR A 73 2.73 3.79 9.94
CA TYR A 73 2.43 3.96 8.52
C TYR A 73 2.00 5.41 8.27
N TYR A 74 2.53 6.01 7.22
CA TYR A 74 2.04 7.26 6.67
C TYR A 74 1.44 6.98 5.30
N THR A 75 0.14 7.23 5.12
CA THR A 75 -0.53 6.90 3.86
C THR A 75 -1.10 8.13 3.19
N THR A 76 -0.94 8.20 1.86
CA THR A 76 -1.48 9.24 1.00
C THR A 76 -2.36 8.59 -0.09
N PRO A 77 -3.35 9.29 -0.64
CA PRO A 77 -4.17 8.72 -1.72
C PRO A 77 -3.40 8.55 -3.04
N GLN A 78 -2.44 9.42 -3.35
CA GLN A 78 -1.79 9.47 -4.66
C GLN A 78 -0.26 9.39 -4.59
N VAL A 79 0.35 8.85 -5.66
CA VAL A 79 1.80 8.76 -5.79
C VAL A 79 2.46 10.14 -5.83
N SER A 80 1.83 11.13 -6.47
CA SER A 80 2.37 12.51 -6.51
C SER A 80 2.55 13.12 -5.12
N GLN A 81 1.65 12.82 -4.19
CA GLN A 81 1.79 13.27 -2.80
C GLN A 81 2.92 12.56 -2.06
N LEU A 82 3.22 11.30 -2.41
CA LEU A 82 4.42 10.62 -1.91
C LEU A 82 5.70 11.25 -2.47
N ASP A 83 5.66 11.75 -3.71
CA ASP A 83 6.80 12.47 -4.30
C ASP A 83 7.04 13.81 -3.57
N ASP A 84 5.96 14.51 -3.19
CA ASP A 84 6.05 15.71 -2.36
C ASP A 84 6.64 15.40 -0.98
N VAL A 85 6.22 14.30 -0.34
CA VAL A 85 6.78 13.82 0.94
C VAL A 85 8.26 13.47 0.79
N ALA A 86 8.63 12.76 -0.28
CA ALA A 86 10.02 12.38 -0.53
C ALA A 86 10.94 13.57 -0.83
N GLY A 87 10.39 14.68 -1.30
CA GLY A 87 11.12 15.91 -1.62
C GLY A 87 11.18 16.94 -0.48
N ASP A 88 10.47 16.71 0.62
CA ASP A 88 10.43 17.64 1.76
C ASP A 88 11.50 17.30 2.80
N GLU A 89 12.48 18.18 2.97
CA GLU A 89 13.58 18.00 3.93
C GLU A 89 13.11 17.88 5.40
N LEU A 90 11.91 18.35 5.72
CA LEU A 90 11.32 18.20 7.05
C LEU A 90 10.67 16.83 7.27
N LEU A 91 10.61 16.00 6.23
CA LEU A 91 10.01 14.67 6.21
C LEU A 91 11.03 13.59 5.79
N ASP A 92 12.32 13.86 5.89
CA ASP A 92 13.42 13.03 5.41
C ASP A 92 13.55 11.68 6.15
N ASP A 93 12.94 11.57 7.32
CA ASP A 93 12.87 10.32 8.10
C ASP A 93 11.69 9.40 7.69
N LEU A 94 10.86 9.81 6.74
CA LEU A 94 9.83 8.98 6.14
C LEU A 94 10.41 8.16 4.97
N SER A 95 10.38 6.84 5.10
CA SER A 95 10.86 5.96 4.04
C SER A 95 9.75 5.65 3.04
N VAL A 96 9.85 6.23 1.86
CA VAL A 96 8.84 6.13 0.82
C VAL A 96 8.96 4.82 0.04
N ILE A 97 7.83 4.12 -0.11
CA ILE A 97 7.68 2.98 -1.02
C ILE A 97 6.47 3.18 -1.93
N ARG A 98 6.65 2.94 -3.22
CA ARG A 98 5.58 2.98 -4.22
C ARG A 98 5.16 1.57 -4.62
N GLY A 99 4.00 1.43 -5.22
CA GLY A 99 3.58 0.17 -5.82
C GLY A 99 4.48 -0.24 -6.99
N LYS A 100 4.57 -1.53 -7.27
CA LYS A 100 5.38 -2.12 -8.36
C LYS A 100 5.24 -1.44 -9.72
N PRO A 101 4.06 -0.94 -10.15
CA PRO A 101 3.92 -0.24 -11.42
C PRO A 101 4.78 1.02 -11.57
N ASN A 102 5.21 1.61 -10.45
CA ASN A 102 6.03 2.83 -10.43
C ASN A 102 7.55 2.57 -10.53
N TYR A 103 7.94 1.32 -10.68
CA TYR A 103 9.34 0.92 -10.82
C TYR A 103 9.55 0.21 -12.15
N THR A 104 10.65 0.54 -12.82
CA THR A 104 11.07 -0.15 -14.05
C THR A 104 11.95 -1.35 -13.70
N CYS A 105 11.71 -2.48 -14.35
CA CYS A 105 12.51 -3.67 -14.21
C CYS A 105 13.94 -3.44 -14.74
N ILE A 106 14.93 -3.96 -14.03
CA ILE A 106 16.35 -3.86 -14.41
C ILE A 106 16.90 -5.20 -14.94
N LEU A 107 16.04 -6.21 -15.12
CA LEU A 107 16.44 -7.48 -15.71
C LEU A 107 16.77 -7.28 -17.21
N PRO A 108 17.90 -7.77 -17.71
CA PRO A 108 18.20 -7.73 -19.14
C PRO A 108 17.06 -8.34 -19.97
N GLY A 109 16.60 -7.61 -20.98
CA GLY A 109 15.44 -7.97 -21.80
C GLY A 109 14.10 -7.42 -21.30
N GLU A 110 14.05 -6.92 -20.06
CA GLU A 110 12.82 -6.38 -19.43
C GLU A 110 12.95 -4.90 -19.01
N THR A 111 13.97 -4.19 -19.46
CA THR A 111 14.32 -2.83 -18.99
C THR A 111 13.33 -1.74 -19.36
N SER A 112 12.30 -2.03 -20.14
CA SER A 112 11.16 -1.14 -20.40
C SER A 112 9.88 -1.59 -19.70
N THR A 113 9.93 -2.74 -19.00
CA THR A 113 8.76 -3.36 -18.37
C THR A 113 8.60 -2.86 -16.94
N PRO A 114 7.41 -2.40 -16.51
CA PRO A 114 7.13 -2.13 -15.11
C PRO A 114 7.25 -3.39 -14.25
N VAL A 115 7.70 -3.26 -13.00
CA VAL A 115 7.96 -4.41 -12.12
C VAL A 115 6.73 -5.29 -11.89
N ASN A 116 5.51 -4.74 -11.90
CA ASN A 116 4.28 -5.54 -11.78
C ASN A 116 4.04 -6.47 -12.97
N ARG A 117 4.66 -6.17 -14.12
CA ARG A 117 4.59 -6.99 -15.36
C ARG A 117 5.88 -7.76 -15.64
N ALA A 118 6.88 -7.64 -14.80
CA ALA A 118 8.14 -8.36 -14.93
C ALA A 118 7.99 -9.86 -14.54
N PRO A 119 8.91 -10.75 -14.97
CA PRO A 119 8.83 -12.19 -14.67
C PRO A 119 8.65 -12.51 -13.19
N CYS A 120 9.30 -11.76 -12.30
CA CYS A 120 9.16 -11.95 -10.85
C CYS A 120 7.75 -11.63 -10.29
N SER A 121 6.87 -11.03 -11.07
CA SER A 121 5.47 -10.78 -10.71
C SER A 121 4.51 -11.71 -11.45
N ARG A 122 4.89 -12.17 -12.67
CA ARG A 122 4.07 -13.05 -13.50
C ARG A 122 4.28 -14.53 -13.20
N GLU A 123 5.50 -14.92 -12.83
CA GLU A 123 5.89 -16.31 -12.70
C GLU A 123 6.09 -16.69 -11.24
N ARG A 124 5.25 -17.61 -10.75
CA ARG A 124 5.37 -18.10 -9.38
C ARG A 124 6.69 -18.87 -9.20
N GLY A 125 7.48 -18.44 -8.22
CA GLY A 125 8.77 -19.07 -7.93
C GLY A 125 9.94 -18.60 -8.80
N PHE A 126 9.74 -17.58 -9.66
CA PHE A 126 10.85 -16.98 -10.40
C PHE A 126 11.90 -16.38 -9.45
N ASP A 127 13.11 -16.91 -9.50
CA ASP A 127 14.24 -16.38 -8.74
C ASP A 127 14.96 -15.32 -9.58
N CYS A 128 14.68 -14.07 -9.30
CA CYS A 128 15.21 -12.95 -10.06
C CYS A 128 16.70 -12.74 -9.74
N PRO A 129 17.60 -12.91 -10.72
CA PRO A 129 19.05 -12.79 -10.49
C PRO A 129 19.49 -11.37 -10.12
N VAL A 130 18.68 -10.36 -10.45
CA VAL A 130 18.96 -8.95 -10.15
C VAL A 130 18.14 -8.39 -8.98
N LYS A 131 17.45 -9.24 -8.24
CA LYS A 131 16.56 -8.84 -7.12
C LYS A 131 17.28 -7.96 -6.09
N HIS A 132 18.53 -8.29 -5.77
CA HIS A 132 19.37 -7.54 -4.82
C HIS A 132 19.72 -6.11 -5.27
N ARG A 133 19.54 -5.79 -6.55
CA ARG A 133 19.77 -4.47 -7.14
C ARG A 133 18.48 -3.80 -7.61
N CYS A 134 17.35 -4.48 -7.51
CA CYS A 134 16.06 -3.98 -7.98
C CYS A 134 15.61 -2.79 -7.11
N PRO A 135 15.32 -1.61 -7.70
CA PRO A 135 14.90 -0.43 -6.95
C PRO A 135 13.66 -0.69 -6.10
N TYR A 136 12.67 -1.41 -6.61
CA TYR A 136 11.47 -1.77 -5.84
C TYR A 136 11.80 -2.58 -4.57
N PHE A 137 12.63 -3.63 -4.70
CA PHE A 137 12.98 -4.46 -3.55
C PHE A 137 13.90 -3.73 -2.57
N SER A 138 14.73 -2.81 -3.05
CA SER A 138 15.56 -1.93 -2.21
C SER A 138 14.69 -1.00 -1.37
N ASP A 139 13.81 -0.22 -2.01
CA ASP A 139 12.92 0.71 -1.30
C ASP A 139 12.00 -0.03 -0.32
N ARG A 140 11.47 -1.20 -0.73
CA ARG A 140 10.66 -2.04 0.14
C ARG A 140 11.44 -2.50 1.38
N ALA A 141 12.68 -2.92 1.19
CA ALA A 141 13.53 -3.34 2.30
C ALA A 141 13.86 -2.18 3.24
N ILE A 142 14.12 -0.99 2.69
CA ILE A 142 14.32 0.22 3.48
C ILE A 142 13.06 0.55 4.27
N ALA A 143 11.93 0.73 3.60
CA ALA A 143 10.66 1.10 4.25
C ALA A 143 10.19 0.08 5.30
N SER A 144 10.46 -1.22 5.09
CA SER A 144 10.11 -2.25 6.08
C SER A 144 10.96 -2.22 7.34
N ASN A 145 12.15 -1.64 7.29
CA ASN A 145 13.10 -1.58 8.43
C ASN A 145 13.20 -0.19 9.07
N GLN A 146 12.57 0.84 8.48
CA GLN A 146 12.57 2.19 9.03
C GLN A 146 11.37 2.45 9.94
N PRO A 147 11.48 3.38 10.89
CA PRO A 147 10.40 3.72 11.82
C PRO A 147 9.10 4.08 11.12
N ILE A 148 9.13 4.94 10.12
CA ILE A 148 7.96 5.43 9.42
C ILE A 148 8.02 4.99 7.96
N ALA A 149 7.06 4.15 7.54
CA ALA A 149 6.89 3.76 6.16
C ALA A 149 5.81 4.60 5.49
N ALA A 150 6.18 5.39 4.48
CA ALA A 150 5.28 6.20 3.69
C ALA A 150 4.90 5.49 2.39
N MET A 151 3.60 5.38 2.12
CA MET A 151 3.08 4.65 0.95
C MET A 151 1.72 5.17 0.52
N THR A 152 1.25 4.78 -0.66
CA THR A 152 -0.15 5.06 -1.02
C THR A 152 -1.08 4.21 -0.17
N LEU A 153 -2.28 4.74 0.10
CA LEU A 153 -3.33 3.98 0.79
C LEU A 153 -3.62 2.65 0.08
N ALA A 154 -3.61 2.67 -1.25
CA ALA A 154 -3.70 1.48 -2.11
C ALA A 154 -2.69 0.40 -1.76
N TYR A 155 -1.43 0.79 -1.71
CA TYR A 155 -0.35 -0.13 -1.41
C TYR A 155 -0.43 -0.63 0.04
N PHE A 156 -0.81 0.25 0.97
CA PHE A 156 -1.06 -0.10 2.36
C PHE A 156 -2.14 -1.19 2.48
N MET A 157 -3.31 -0.99 1.85
CA MET A 157 -4.40 -1.97 1.91
C MET A 157 -4.03 -3.32 1.32
N GLN A 158 -3.22 -3.36 0.26
CA GLN A 158 -2.71 -4.61 -0.33
C GLN A 158 -1.67 -5.32 0.54
N THR A 159 -0.95 -4.59 1.38
CA THR A 159 0.16 -5.13 2.17
C THR A 159 -0.12 -5.17 3.66
N ALA A 160 -1.19 -4.52 4.13
CA ALA A 160 -1.65 -4.58 5.51
C ALA A 160 -1.94 -6.03 5.90
N GLY A 161 -1.44 -6.45 7.05
CA GLY A 161 -1.55 -7.85 7.50
C GLY A 161 -0.52 -8.80 6.89
N SER A 162 0.31 -8.35 5.94
CA SER A 162 1.45 -9.14 5.47
C SER A 162 2.65 -9.00 6.43
N GLU A 163 3.49 -10.03 6.50
CA GLU A 163 4.72 -10.01 7.30
C GLU A 163 5.78 -9.02 6.77
N ILE A 164 5.55 -8.39 5.59
CA ILE A 164 6.55 -7.55 4.91
C ILE A 164 6.91 -6.33 5.73
N PHE A 165 5.92 -5.62 6.24
CA PHE A 165 6.12 -4.37 6.99
C PHE A 165 5.94 -4.55 8.50
N GLY A 166 5.37 -5.67 8.93
CA GLY A 166 5.09 -5.97 10.32
C GLY A 166 3.98 -5.10 10.93
N GLU A 167 3.76 -5.29 12.22
CA GLU A 167 2.83 -4.48 13.00
C GLU A 167 3.45 -3.13 13.34
N ARG A 168 2.62 -2.07 13.30
CA ARG A 168 3.00 -0.71 13.68
C ARG A 168 1.94 -0.10 14.58
N ASP A 169 2.36 0.78 15.49
CA ASP A 169 1.49 1.34 16.53
C ASP A 169 0.48 2.36 15.98
N VAL A 170 0.81 3.03 14.86
CA VAL A 170 0.02 4.14 14.32
C VAL A 170 -0.12 4.03 12.81
N VAL A 171 -1.32 4.33 12.32
CA VAL A 171 -1.59 4.58 10.91
C VAL A 171 -2.06 6.02 10.75
N VAL A 172 -1.32 6.80 9.98
CA VAL A 172 -1.71 8.14 9.56
C VAL A 172 -2.31 8.06 8.16
N VAL A 173 -3.54 8.52 8.01
CA VAL A 173 -4.22 8.59 6.72
C VAL A 173 -4.36 10.06 6.33
N ASP A 174 -3.51 10.52 5.40
CA ASP A 174 -3.63 11.86 4.84
C ASP A 174 -4.80 11.91 3.85
N GLU A 175 -5.45 13.07 3.74
CA GLU A 175 -6.65 13.28 2.92
C GLU A 175 -7.77 12.25 3.21
N ALA A 176 -7.96 11.88 4.48
CA ALA A 176 -8.88 10.84 4.92
C ALA A 176 -10.36 11.07 4.52
N HIS A 177 -10.70 12.26 4.00
CA HIS A 177 -12.05 12.53 3.51
C HIS A 177 -12.47 11.64 2.33
N GLY A 178 -11.52 11.12 1.55
CA GLY A 178 -11.75 10.15 0.47
C GLY A 178 -11.68 8.68 0.91
N LEU A 179 -11.42 8.40 2.19
CA LEU A 179 -11.15 7.03 2.66
C LEU A 179 -12.28 6.04 2.36
N ALA A 180 -13.54 6.48 2.48
CA ALA A 180 -14.69 5.63 2.22
C ALA A 180 -14.76 5.19 0.74
N GLU A 181 -14.56 6.13 -0.18
CA GLU A 181 -14.54 5.86 -1.63
C GLU A 181 -13.36 4.95 -2.01
N TRP A 182 -12.19 5.20 -1.43
CA TRP A 182 -11.02 4.36 -1.63
C TRP A 182 -11.23 2.94 -1.10
N ALA A 183 -11.79 2.80 0.11
CA ALA A 183 -12.08 1.51 0.70
C ALA A 183 -13.11 0.73 -0.13
N GLU A 184 -14.15 1.39 -0.62
CA GLU A 184 -15.15 0.79 -1.50
C GLU A 184 -14.50 0.32 -2.81
N MET A 185 -13.68 1.15 -3.46
CA MET A 185 -12.97 0.78 -4.68
C MET A 185 -12.04 -0.44 -4.48
N TYR A 186 -11.41 -0.56 -3.32
CA TYR A 186 -10.55 -1.71 -3.00
C TYR A 186 -11.32 -2.98 -2.62
N ALA A 187 -12.50 -2.81 -1.99
CA ALA A 187 -13.36 -3.92 -1.63
C ALA A 187 -14.26 -4.38 -2.79
N THR A 188 -14.39 -3.57 -3.84
CA THR A 188 -15.24 -3.88 -4.99
C THR A 188 -14.45 -4.66 -6.04
N ILE A 189 -14.99 -5.80 -6.43
CA ILE A 189 -14.52 -6.58 -7.58
C ILE A 189 -15.56 -6.44 -8.67
N GLU A 190 -15.17 -5.82 -9.79
CA GLU A 190 -16.03 -5.71 -10.97
C GLU A 190 -15.72 -6.84 -11.96
N LEU A 191 -16.68 -7.72 -12.16
CA LEU A 191 -16.59 -8.81 -13.12
C LEU A 191 -17.37 -8.46 -14.38
N SER A 192 -16.69 -8.46 -15.52
CA SER A 192 -17.27 -8.15 -16.83
C SER A 192 -16.66 -9.03 -17.92
N PRO A 193 -17.29 -9.12 -19.11
CA PRO A 193 -16.69 -9.82 -20.26
C PRO A 193 -15.30 -9.29 -20.64
N SER A 194 -15.01 -8.02 -20.34
CA SER A 194 -13.73 -7.41 -20.64
C SER A 194 -12.67 -7.67 -19.57
N SER A 195 -13.07 -7.87 -18.30
CA SER A 195 -12.15 -8.13 -17.19
C SER A 195 -11.85 -9.62 -16.99
N VAL A 196 -12.81 -10.52 -17.31
CA VAL A 196 -12.69 -11.96 -17.07
C VAL A 196 -12.45 -12.72 -18.38
N PRO A 197 -11.24 -13.22 -18.67
CA PRO A 197 -10.96 -13.92 -19.93
C PRO A 197 -11.79 -15.17 -20.17
N VAL A 198 -12.20 -15.85 -19.11
CA VAL A 198 -13.03 -17.08 -19.17
C VAL A 198 -14.53 -16.80 -19.07
N TRP A 199 -14.97 -15.58 -19.36
CA TRP A 199 -16.35 -15.13 -19.18
C TRP A 199 -17.39 -16.06 -19.79
N ASP A 200 -17.17 -16.51 -21.02
CA ASP A 200 -18.14 -17.37 -21.72
C ASP A 200 -18.28 -18.75 -21.06
N SER A 201 -17.26 -19.22 -20.36
CA SER A 201 -17.26 -20.49 -19.63
C SER A 201 -17.79 -20.39 -18.20
N CYS A 202 -17.79 -19.17 -17.63
CA CYS A 202 -18.16 -18.94 -16.24
C CYS A 202 -18.91 -17.60 -16.03
N ARG A 203 -20.02 -17.45 -16.78
CA ARG A 203 -20.91 -16.27 -16.60
C ARG A 203 -21.54 -16.28 -15.22
N PRO A 204 -21.70 -15.10 -14.58
CA PRO A 204 -22.41 -15.02 -13.32
C PRO A 204 -23.88 -15.44 -13.52
N PRO A 205 -24.47 -16.21 -12.59
CA PRO A 205 -25.91 -16.43 -12.55
C PRO A 205 -26.63 -15.13 -12.13
N ASP A 206 -27.95 -15.15 -12.17
CA ASP A 206 -28.72 -14.10 -11.49
C ASP A 206 -28.46 -14.21 -9.99
N ILE A 207 -27.70 -13.26 -9.44
CA ILE A 207 -27.35 -13.20 -8.02
C ILE A 207 -28.50 -12.51 -7.31
N GLY A 208 -29.28 -13.29 -6.56
CA GLY A 208 -30.41 -12.80 -5.77
C GLY A 208 -30.06 -12.52 -4.29
N SER A 209 -28.97 -13.10 -3.81
CA SER A 209 -28.53 -13.00 -2.40
C SER A 209 -27.01 -13.11 -2.28
N LEU A 210 -26.48 -12.68 -1.13
CA LEU A 210 -25.06 -12.85 -0.82
C LEU A 210 -24.62 -14.33 -0.77
N SER A 211 -25.54 -15.24 -0.44
CA SER A 211 -25.25 -16.68 -0.44
C SER A 211 -24.97 -17.26 -1.84
N ASP A 212 -25.36 -16.56 -2.89
CA ASP A 212 -25.11 -16.98 -4.27
C ASP A 212 -23.70 -16.55 -4.75
N VAL A 213 -23.11 -15.58 -4.06
CA VAL A 213 -21.81 -14.99 -4.44
C VAL A 213 -20.65 -15.96 -4.20
N GLU A 214 -20.58 -16.58 -3.01
CA GLU A 214 -19.47 -17.46 -2.64
C GLU A 214 -19.35 -18.69 -3.58
N PRO A 215 -20.42 -19.47 -3.86
CA PRO A 215 -20.33 -20.58 -4.79
C PRO A 215 -19.98 -20.15 -6.23
N TYR A 216 -20.37 -18.94 -6.62
CA TYR A 216 -19.98 -18.38 -7.91
C TYR A 216 -18.49 -18.02 -7.94
N ALA A 217 -18.00 -17.35 -6.89
CA ALA A 217 -16.59 -16.95 -6.78
C ALA A 217 -15.67 -18.17 -6.78
N GLU A 218 -16.00 -19.24 -6.04
CA GLU A 218 -15.27 -20.51 -6.04
C GLU A 218 -15.19 -21.14 -7.45
N ARG A 219 -16.34 -21.20 -8.15
CA ARG A 219 -16.40 -21.72 -9.50
C ARG A 219 -15.60 -20.88 -10.50
N LEU A 220 -15.64 -19.54 -10.36
CA LEU A 220 -14.86 -18.63 -11.20
C LEU A 220 -13.37 -18.84 -10.97
N LEU A 221 -12.94 -18.90 -9.71
CA LEU A 221 -11.54 -19.12 -9.32
C LEU A 221 -11.02 -20.47 -9.87
N ASP A 222 -11.80 -21.54 -9.74
CA ASP A 222 -11.44 -22.87 -10.28
C ASP A 222 -11.30 -22.82 -11.81
N THR A 223 -12.22 -22.14 -12.49
CA THR A 223 -12.19 -22.01 -13.95
C THR A 223 -11.00 -21.19 -14.43
N CYS A 224 -10.68 -20.08 -13.77
CA CYS A 224 -9.51 -19.24 -14.07
C CYS A 224 -8.21 -20.02 -13.80
N SER A 225 -8.12 -20.70 -12.66
CA SER A 225 -6.93 -21.49 -12.27
C SER A 225 -6.64 -22.60 -13.25
N ARG A 226 -7.66 -23.38 -13.64
CA ARG A 226 -7.54 -24.44 -14.63
C ARG A 226 -7.08 -23.89 -15.99
N ARG A 227 -7.67 -22.79 -16.44
CA ARG A 227 -7.27 -22.16 -17.71
C ARG A 227 -5.85 -21.63 -17.66
N GLN A 228 -5.44 -21.05 -16.55
CA GLN A 228 -4.06 -20.59 -16.33
C GLN A 228 -3.06 -21.77 -16.38
N GLU A 229 -3.40 -22.92 -15.79
CA GLU A 229 -2.56 -24.12 -15.84
C GLU A 229 -2.46 -24.69 -17.26
N GLU A 230 -3.56 -24.71 -18.01
CA GLU A 230 -3.57 -25.13 -19.43
C GLU A 230 -2.62 -24.25 -20.26
N LEU A 231 -2.68 -22.93 -20.10
CA LEU A 231 -1.81 -22.01 -20.83
C LEU A 231 -0.34 -22.13 -20.41
N ARG A 232 -0.07 -22.38 -19.12
CA ARG A 232 1.29 -22.64 -18.63
C ARG A 232 1.92 -23.92 -19.16
N GLY A 233 1.10 -24.93 -19.41
CA GLY A 233 1.57 -26.22 -19.94
C GLY A 233 1.89 -26.21 -21.44
N ARG A 234 1.60 -25.14 -22.17
CA ARG A 234 1.88 -25.02 -23.60
C ARG A 234 3.29 -24.51 -23.86
N VAL A 235 3.96 -25.09 -24.84
CA VAL A 235 5.34 -24.73 -25.24
C VAL A 235 5.33 -23.42 -26.03
N GLU A 236 4.31 -23.21 -26.86
CA GLU A 236 4.12 -21.99 -27.64
C GLU A 236 2.70 -21.44 -27.41
N LEU A 237 2.58 -20.15 -27.20
CA LEU A 237 1.33 -19.43 -27.06
C LEU A 237 1.17 -18.52 -28.26
N THR A 238 -0.04 -18.39 -28.78
CA THR A 238 -0.40 -17.32 -29.69
C THR A 238 -0.41 -16.00 -28.93
N GLU A 239 -0.36 -14.88 -29.66
CA GLU A 239 -0.42 -13.54 -29.06
C GLU A 239 -1.67 -13.36 -28.17
N ALA A 240 -2.82 -13.83 -28.64
CA ALA A 240 -4.08 -13.79 -27.89
C ALA A 240 -4.03 -14.65 -26.61
N GLU A 241 -3.41 -15.81 -26.67
CA GLU A 241 -3.25 -16.69 -25.49
C GLU A 241 -2.23 -16.13 -24.48
N ALA A 242 -1.20 -15.44 -24.94
CA ALA A 242 -0.27 -14.75 -24.07
C ALA A 242 -0.96 -13.57 -23.35
N GLU A 243 -1.78 -12.81 -24.05
CA GLU A 243 -2.59 -11.73 -23.48
C GLU A 243 -3.65 -12.28 -22.49
N GLU A 244 -4.32 -13.39 -22.85
CA GLU A 244 -5.27 -14.09 -21.95
C GLU A 244 -4.57 -14.54 -20.66
N ARG A 245 -3.40 -15.15 -20.76
CA ARG A 245 -2.59 -15.59 -19.62
C ARG A 245 -2.24 -14.43 -18.70
N ASP A 246 -1.81 -13.31 -19.28
CA ASP A 246 -1.41 -12.13 -18.51
C ASP A 246 -2.61 -11.51 -17.79
N ARG A 247 -3.77 -11.47 -18.42
CA ARG A 247 -5.04 -11.04 -17.79
C ARG A 247 -5.52 -11.99 -16.70
N LEU A 248 -5.36 -13.31 -16.86
CA LEU A 248 -5.68 -14.28 -15.80
C LEU A 248 -4.74 -14.19 -14.58
N ALA A 249 -3.57 -13.59 -14.74
CA ALA A 249 -2.64 -13.37 -13.64
C ALA A 249 -2.93 -12.07 -12.87
N GLU A 250 -3.74 -11.17 -13.42
CA GLU A 250 -4.18 -9.92 -12.80
C GLU A 250 -5.49 -10.08 -11.99
N LEU A 251 -6.26 -11.17 -12.22
CA LEU A 251 -7.46 -11.56 -11.44
C LEU A 251 -7.08 -12.27 -10.14
#